data_ed75c16c1793cff3fc41ff28884071a1
#
_entry.id   ed75c16c1793cff3fc41ff28884071a1
#
_cell.length_a   1.000
_cell.length_b   1.000
_cell.length_c   1.000
_cell.angle_alpha   90.00
_cell.angle_beta   90.00
_cell.angle_gamma   90.00
#
_symmetry.space_group_name_H-M   'P 1'
#
loop_
_entity.id
_entity.type
_entity.pdbx_description
1 polymer ?
#
loop_
_entity_poly.entity_id
_entity_poly.type
_entity_poly.pdbx_seq_one_letter_code
_entity_poly.pdbx_strand_id
1 'polypeptide(L)'
;MEYKETLNLPQTTLEMRANATNKEPQTQKFWEDIKVYEKNLAQRDKANSFILHDGPPYLSSDKIHIGHALNKILKDILIRYKSMRGYYAPYVPGYDAHGLPIENAVVKNIKGGRNALTPAELRAKCREFAHKNLKGQEAEFKRLGV
;
A
#
# COMPACT_ATOMS: atom_id res chain seq x y z
N MET A 1 15.95 14.08 54.11
CA MET A 1 16.30 13.92 52.66
C MET A 1 15.51 12.73 52.18
N GLU A 2 14.61 12.94 51.23
CA GLU A 2 13.86 11.83 50.64
C GLU A 2 14.77 11.13 49.61
N TYR A 3 15.02 9.85 49.78
CA TYR A 3 15.85 9.08 48.85
C TYR A 3 15.36 9.11 47.40
N LYS A 4 14.08 9.38 47.21
CA LYS A 4 13.48 9.52 45.89
C LYS A 4 14.11 10.63 45.03
N GLU A 5 14.58 11.71 45.67
CA GLU A 5 15.21 12.85 45.02
C GLU A 5 16.67 12.59 44.59
N THR A 6 17.27 11.50 45.11
CA THR A 6 18.64 11.12 44.78
C THR A 6 18.75 10.13 43.62
N LEU A 7 17.60 9.71 43.03
CA LEU A 7 17.58 8.73 41.95
C LEU A 7 17.83 9.42 40.61
N ASN A 8 18.89 9.03 39.92
CA ASN A 8 19.15 9.41 38.53
C ASN A 8 18.36 8.50 37.58
N LEU A 9 17.07 8.75 37.47
CA LEU A 9 16.22 8.03 36.51
C LEU A 9 16.48 8.54 35.10
N PRO A 10 16.52 7.65 34.09
CA PRO A 10 16.65 8.07 32.72
C PRO A 10 15.43 8.91 32.31
N GLN A 11 15.69 10.03 31.67
CA GLN A 11 14.65 10.90 31.12
C GLN A 11 14.62 10.78 29.60
N THR A 12 13.42 10.68 29.02
CA THR A 12 13.23 10.60 27.58
C THR A 12 11.96 11.34 27.17
N THR A 13 11.99 11.93 25.99
CA THR A 13 10.81 12.50 25.33
C THR A 13 10.00 11.45 24.57
N LEU A 14 10.51 10.20 24.47
CA LEU A 14 9.78 9.10 23.85
C LEU A 14 8.59 8.70 24.72
N GLU A 15 7.44 8.61 24.10
CA GLU A 15 6.24 8.15 24.79
C GLU A 15 6.31 6.68 25.13
N MET A 16 5.84 6.30 26.31
CA MET A 16 5.78 4.91 26.78
C MET A 16 4.93 4.00 25.91
N ARG A 17 3.92 4.57 25.25
CA ARG A 17 3.01 3.84 24.35
C ARG A 17 3.26 4.25 22.93
N ALA A 18 3.30 3.28 22.01
CA ALA A 18 3.48 3.53 20.58
C ALA A 18 2.37 4.41 19.99
N ASN A 19 1.11 4.26 20.45
CA ASN A 19 -0.06 4.99 19.96
C ASN A 19 -0.17 5.00 18.43
N ALA A 20 0.12 3.83 17.81
CA ALA A 20 0.26 3.68 16.36
C ALA A 20 -0.97 4.16 15.59
N THR A 21 -2.17 3.85 16.08
CA THR A 21 -3.43 4.23 15.44
C THR A 21 -3.54 5.74 15.15
N ASN A 22 -2.99 6.57 16.04
CA ASN A 22 -3.01 8.02 15.88
C ASN A 22 -1.75 8.56 15.20
N LYS A 23 -0.59 7.99 15.51
CA LYS A 23 0.71 8.48 15.00
C LYS A 23 0.97 8.10 13.55
N GLU A 24 0.60 6.89 13.14
CA GLU A 24 0.85 6.43 11.77
C GLU A 24 0.18 7.30 10.72
N PRO A 25 -1.12 7.67 10.82
CA PRO A 25 -1.74 8.58 9.87
C PRO A 25 -1.06 9.96 9.82
N GLN A 26 -0.62 10.46 10.97
CA GLN A 26 0.12 11.73 11.03
C GLN A 26 1.47 11.63 10.32
N THR A 27 2.17 10.52 10.52
CA THR A 27 3.45 10.23 9.84
C THR A 27 3.26 10.10 8.33
N GLN A 28 2.22 9.39 7.89
CA GLN A 28 1.91 9.25 6.46
C GLN A 28 1.60 10.60 5.83
N LYS A 29 0.77 11.42 6.50
CA LYS A 29 0.50 12.79 6.04
C LYS A 29 1.78 13.62 5.95
N PHE A 30 2.65 13.54 6.93
CA PHE A 30 3.93 14.24 6.90
C PHE A 30 4.78 13.80 5.69
N TRP A 31 4.84 12.50 5.38
CA TRP A 31 5.57 11.99 4.22
C TRP A 31 5.00 12.52 2.90
N GLU A 32 3.68 12.60 2.79
CA GLU A 32 3.01 13.19 1.62
C GLU A 32 3.33 14.69 1.49
N ASP A 33 3.19 15.45 2.58
CA ASP A 33 3.42 16.90 2.59
C ASP A 33 4.86 17.26 2.17
N ILE A 34 5.86 16.50 2.61
CA ILE A 34 7.27 16.71 2.24
C ILE A 34 7.69 16.00 0.95
N LYS A 35 6.81 15.19 0.33
CA LYS A 35 7.09 14.37 -0.87
C LYS A 35 8.34 13.52 -0.70
N VAL A 36 8.39 12.75 0.40
CA VAL A 36 9.60 12.00 0.79
C VAL A 36 10.05 11.01 -0.29
N TYR A 37 9.10 10.33 -0.93
CA TYR A 37 9.39 9.32 -1.96
C TYR A 37 10.06 9.96 -3.19
N GLU A 38 9.46 11.00 -3.74
CA GLU A 38 9.97 11.70 -4.91
C GLU A 38 11.35 12.31 -4.66
N LYS A 39 11.52 12.95 -3.50
CA LYS A 39 12.81 13.52 -3.09
C LYS A 39 13.89 12.46 -2.92
N ASN A 40 13.54 11.31 -2.33
CA ASN A 40 14.47 10.21 -2.17
C ASN A 40 14.93 9.67 -3.54
N LEU A 41 14.01 9.45 -4.48
CA LEU A 41 14.36 9.02 -5.83
C LEU A 41 15.19 10.06 -6.60
N ALA A 42 14.85 11.35 -6.45
CA ALA A 42 15.56 12.44 -7.12
C ALA A 42 17.04 12.56 -6.70
N GLN A 43 17.39 12.11 -5.51
CA GLN A 43 18.75 12.13 -4.97
C GLN A 43 19.60 10.92 -5.38
N ARG A 44 19.03 9.96 -6.12
CA ARG A 44 19.71 8.71 -6.47
C ARG A 44 20.17 8.68 -7.92
N ASP A 45 21.33 8.08 -8.15
CA ASP A 45 21.81 7.85 -9.50
C ASP A 45 21.05 6.70 -10.16
N LYS A 46 20.40 6.99 -11.28
CA LYS A 46 19.64 6.00 -12.06
C LYS A 46 20.52 4.91 -12.69
N ALA A 47 21.81 5.17 -12.88
CA ALA A 47 22.74 4.16 -13.34
C ALA A 47 22.97 3.05 -12.31
N ASN A 48 22.80 3.36 -11.02
CA ASN A 48 22.83 2.40 -9.91
C ASN A 48 21.42 2.01 -9.48
N SER A 49 20.67 1.38 -10.37
CA SER A 49 19.26 1.04 -10.11
C SER A 49 19.08 -0.36 -9.53
N PHE A 50 18.06 -0.50 -8.69
CA PHE A 50 17.54 -1.77 -8.22
C PHE A 50 16.04 -1.82 -8.52
N ILE A 51 15.63 -2.70 -9.44
CA ILE A 51 14.25 -2.85 -9.87
C ILE A 51 13.70 -4.15 -9.30
N LEU A 52 12.66 -4.05 -8.48
CA LEU A 52 11.93 -5.20 -7.98
C LEU A 52 10.65 -5.38 -8.80
N HIS A 53 10.52 -6.56 -9.42
CA HIS A 53 9.30 -6.94 -10.10
C HIS A 53 8.25 -7.36 -9.08
N ASP A 54 7.07 -6.80 -9.19
CA ASP A 54 5.95 -7.08 -8.27
C ASP A 54 4.84 -7.84 -8.98
N GLY A 55 4.34 -8.91 -8.35
CA GLY A 55 3.12 -9.59 -8.78
C GLY A 55 1.91 -8.76 -8.40
N PRO A 56 1.07 -8.35 -9.37
CA PRO A 56 -0.07 -7.50 -9.10
C PRO A 56 -1.20 -8.27 -8.38
N PRO A 57 -1.85 -7.68 -7.37
CA PRO A 57 -3.03 -8.27 -6.77
C PRO A 57 -4.24 -8.20 -7.69
N TYR A 58 -5.15 -9.18 -7.57
CA TYR A 58 -6.43 -9.19 -8.27
C TYR A 58 -7.40 -8.16 -7.69
N LEU A 59 -8.19 -7.55 -8.58
CA LEU A 59 -9.23 -6.58 -8.22
C LEU A 59 -10.63 -7.20 -8.08
N SER A 60 -10.71 -8.46 -7.63
CA SER A 60 -11.99 -9.14 -7.34
C SER A 60 -12.66 -8.65 -6.04
N SER A 61 -11.95 -7.91 -5.20
CA SER A 61 -12.42 -7.29 -3.95
C SER A 61 -11.74 -5.95 -3.74
N ASP A 62 -12.41 -5.04 -3.03
CA ASP A 62 -11.86 -3.77 -2.56
C ASP A 62 -11.02 -3.92 -1.28
N LYS A 63 -10.96 -5.14 -0.72
CA LYS A 63 -10.24 -5.46 0.51
C LYS A 63 -8.99 -6.27 0.23
N ILE A 64 -7.93 -5.97 0.97
CA ILE A 64 -6.74 -6.80 1.04
C ILE A 64 -6.88 -7.86 2.14
N HIS A 65 -6.12 -8.91 2.04
CA HIS A 65 -5.99 -9.93 3.07
C HIS A 65 -4.54 -10.05 3.56
N ILE A 66 -4.32 -10.81 4.63
CA ILE A 66 -3.00 -10.93 5.24
C ILE A 66 -1.89 -11.37 4.26
N GLY A 67 -2.23 -12.18 3.26
CA GLY A 67 -1.27 -12.60 2.23
C GLY A 67 -0.82 -11.43 1.35
N HIS A 68 -1.74 -10.50 1.00
CA HIS A 68 -1.40 -9.27 0.30
C HIS A 68 -0.51 -8.38 1.18
N ALA A 69 -0.87 -8.20 2.46
CA ALA A 69 -0.09 -7.39 3.39
C ALA A 69 1.33 -7.95 3.55
N LEU A 70 1.48 -9.25 3.83
CA LEU A 70 2.78 -9.89 3.97
C LEU A 70 3.64 -9.72 2.71
N ASN A 71 3.08 -9.98 1.53
CA ASN A 71 3.79 -9.85 0.26
C ASN A 71 4.30 -8.42 0.04
N LYS A 72 3.44 -7.42 0.22
CA LYS A 72 3.79 -6.01 -0.05
C LYS A 72 4.74 -5.44 1.00
N ILE A 73 4.54 -5.74 2.27
CA ILE A 73 5.42 -5.27 3.36
C ILE A 73 6.84 -5.81 3.19
N LEU A 74 7.00 -7.09 2.85
CA LEU A 74 8.34 -7.65 2.62
C LEU A 74 9.05 -6.99 1.45
N LYS A 75 8.34 -6.70 0.37
CA LYS A 75 8.89 -5.98 -0.79
C LYS A 75 9.23 -4.54 -0.44
N ASP A 76 8.38 -3.85 0.28
CA ASP A 76 8.62 -2.48 0.74
C ASP A 76 9.87 -2.40 1.63
N ILE A 77 10.04 -3.32 2.56
CA ILE A 77 11.25 -3.40 3.40
C ILE A 77 12.51 -3.54 2.51
N LEU A 78 12.46 -4.43 1.50
CA LEU A 78 13.59 -4.63 0.60
C LEU A 78 13.89 -3.37 -0.23
N ILE A 79 12.89 -2.71 -0.77
CA ILE A 79 13.03 -1.48 -1.55
C ILE A 79 13.62 -0.36 -0.69
N ARG A 80 13.08 -0.17 0.53
CA ARG A 80 13.61 0.83 1.47
C ARG A 80 15.06 0.53 1.86
N TYR A 81 15.39 -0.73 2.14
CA TYR A 81 16.76 -1.14 2.41
C TYR A 81 17.70 -0.81 1.25
N LYS A 82 17.33 -1.14 0.03
CA LYS A 82 18.13 -0.83 -1.16
C LYS A 82 18.28 0.68 -1.35
N SER A 83 17.21 1.44 -1.15
CA SER A 83 17.26 2.90 -1.19
C SER A 83 18.20 3.48 -0.13
N MET A 84 18.18 2.99 1.11
CA MET A 84 19.12 3.40 2.17
C MET A 84 20.58 3.03 1.83
N ARG A 85 20.80 1.99 1.02
CA ARG A 85 22.11 1.60 0.51
C ARG A 85 22.58 2.43 -0.70
N GLY A 86 21.80 3.44 -1.09
CA GLY A 86 22.15 4.37 -2.17
C GLY A 86 21.65 3.99 -3.56
N TYR A 87 20.90 2.90 -3.71
CA TYR A 87 20.33 2.53 -5.00
C TYR A 87 19.15 3.42 -5.38
N TYR A 88 19.00 3.69 -6.68
CA TYR A 88 17.75 4.17 -7.25
C TYR A 88 16.78 2.97 -7.27
N ALA A 89 15.86 2.92 -6.32
CA ALA A 89 14.96 1.79 -6.09
C ALA A 89 13.49 2.23 -6.18
N PRO A 90 12.97 2.50 -7.39
CA PRO A 90 11.56 2.85 -7.56
C PRO A 90 10.68 1.63 -7.28
N TYR A 91 9.53 1.86 -6.66
CA TYR A 91 8.49 0.87 -6.48
C TYR A 91 7.21 1.34 -7.14
N VAL A 92 6.84 0.68 -8.23
CA VAL A 92 5.65 1.01 -9.02
C VAL A 92 4.67 -0.16 -8.91
N PRO A 93 3.73 -0.12 -7.95
CA PRO A 93 2.73 -1.16 -7.79
C PRO A 93 1.77 -1.20 -8.98
N GLY A 94 1.41 -2.40 -9.40
CA GLY A 94 0.39 -2.64 -10.42
C GLY A 94 -0.80 -3.41 -9.84
N TYR A 95 -1.83 -3.61 -10.67
CA TYR A 95 -3.03 -4.37 -10.33
C TYR A 95 -3.44 -5.28 -11.49
N ASP A 96 -3.92 -6.48 -11.20
CA ASP A 96 -4.52 -7.36 -12.18
C ASP A 96 -6.02 -7.03 -12.29
N ALA A 97 -6.36 -6.28 -13.34
CA ALA A 97 -7.67 -5.68 -13.52
C ALA A 97 -8.58 -6.45 -14.50
N HIS A 98 -8.18 -7.65 -14.94
CA HIS A 98 -8.88 -8.44 -15.94
C HIS A 98 -9.08 -9.87 -15.49
N GLY A 99 -9.93 -10.58 -16.23
CA GLY A 99 -10.10 -12.01 -16.10
C GLY A 99 -11.40 -12.46 -15.44
N LEU A 100 -11.58 -13.78 -15.43
CA LEU A 100 -12.79 -14.46 -15.01
C LEU A 100 -13.24 -14.15 -13.56
N PRO A 101 -12.35 -13.95 -12.58
CA PRO A 101 -12.75 -13.59 -11.21
C PRO A 101 -13.54 -12.27 -11.15
N ILE A 102 -13.15 -11.26 -11.93
CA ILE A 102 -13.84 -9.96 -12.00
C ILE A 102 -15.16 -10.13 -12.72
N GLU A 103 -15.18 -10.80 -13.87
CA GLU A 103 -16.42 -11.07 -14.62
C GLU A 103 -17.45 -11.82 -13.76
N ASN A 104 -17.03 -12.87 -13.06
CA ASN A 104 -17.90 -13.64 -12.19
C ASN A 104 -18.44 -12.80 -11.01
N ALA A 105 -17.64 -11.94 -10.43
CA ALA A 105 -18.07 -11.04 -9.35
C ALA A 105 -19.13 -10.05 -9.85
N VAL A 106 -18.95 -9.52 -11.05
CA VAL A 106 -19.91 -8.60 -11.68
C VAL A 106 -21.21 -9.32 -12.05
N VAL A 107 -21.11 -10.47 -12.73
CA VAL A 107 -22.27 -11.24 -13.21
C VAL A 107 -23.18 -11.73 -12.07
N LYS A 108 -22.61 -12.09 -10.93
CA LYS A 108 -23.38 -12.50 -9.72
C LYS A 108 -24.39 -11.44 -9.26
N ASN A 109 -24.12 -10.17 -9.54
CA ASN A 109 -24.96 -9.04 -9.11
C ASN A 109 -25.94 -8.57 -10.20
N ILE A 110 -25.99 -9.26 -11.35
CA ILE A 110 -26.85 -8.89 -12.49
C ILE A 110 -28.06 -9.81 -12.53
N LYS A 111 -29.26 -9.22 -12.48
CA LYS A 111 -30.51 -9.96 -12.73
C LYS A 111 -30.50 -10.50 -14.16
N GLY A 112 -30.65 -11.81 -14.33
CA GLY A 112 -30.55 -12.47 -15.65
C GLY A 112 -29.14 -12.93 -16.02
N GLY A 113 -28.16 -12.68 -15.17
CA GLY A 113 -26.78 -13.17 -15.38
C GLY A 113 -26.07 -12.56 -16.60
N ARG A 114 -25.11 -13.30 -17.13
CA ARG A 114 -24.28 -12.84 -18.28
C ARG A 114 -25.09 -12.52 -19.54
N ASN A 115 -26.17 -13.28 -19.78
CA ASN A 115 -26.99 -13.15 -21.01
C ASN A 115 -27.89 -11.90 -21.02
N ALA A 116 -27.98 -11.20 -19.87
CA ALA A 116 -28.74 -9.94 -19.78
C ALA A 116 -27.95 -8.71 -20.27
N LEU A 117 -26.69 -8.89 -20.64
CA LEU A 117 -25.83 -7.81 -21.11
C LEU A 117 -25.16 -8.12 -22.44
N THR A 118 -24.96 -7.09 -23.24
CA THR A 118 -24.06 -7.17 -24.38
C THR A 118 -22.60 -7.29 -23.93
N PRO A 119 -21.68 -7.81 -24.75
CA PRO A 119 -20.26 -7.87 -24.42
C PRO A 119 -19.64 -6.50 -24.07
N ALA A 120 -20.13 -5.43 -24.71
CA ALA A 120 -19.66 -4.06 -24.43
C ALA A 120 -20.10 -3.58 -23.05
N GLU A 121 -21.36 -3.79 -22.68
CA GLU A 121 -21.90 -3.45 -21.37
C GLU A 121 -21.22 -4.24 -20.24
N LEU A 122 -20.99 -5.54 -20.46
CA LEU A 122 -20.27 -6.36 -19.49
C LEU A 122 -18.86 -5.82 -19.25
N ARG A 123 -18.12 -5.51 -20.31
CA ARG A 123 -16.78 -4.91 -20.19
C ARG A 123 -16.79 -3.56 -19.46
N ALA A 124 -17.78 -2.72 -19.73
CA ALA A 124 -17.92 -1.44 -19.05
C ALA A 124 -18.14 -1.63 -17.54
N LYS A 125 -19.04 -2.55 -17.15
CA LYS A 125 -19.31 -2.88 -15.75
C LYS A 125 -18.09 -3.52 -15.05
N CYS A 126 -17.35 -4.39 -15.72
CA CYS A 126 -16.12 -4.98 -15.18
C CYS A 126 -15.05 -3.91 -14.95
N ARG A 127 -14.90 -2.95 -15.85
CA ARG A 127 -13.99 -1.82 -15.69
C ARG A 127 -14.37 -0.95 -14.49
N GLU A 128 -15.62 -0.60 -14.35
CA GLU A 128 -16.13 0.19 -13.22
C GLU A 128 -15.88 -0.53 -11.88
N PHE A 129 -16.21 -1.82 -11.83
CA PHE A 129 -15.98 -2.66 -10.67
C PHE A 129 -14.49 -2.73 -10.30
N ALA A 130 -13.61 -2.97 -11.29
CA ALA A 130 -12.17 -3.02 -11.07
C ALA A 130 -11.62 -1.67 -10.57
N HIS A 131 -12.03 -0.54 -11.14
CA HIS A 131 -11.61 0.78 -10.70
C HIS A 131 -12.05 1.10 -9.26
N LYS A 132 -13.27 0.69 -8.87
CA LYS A 132 -13.74 0.84 -7.49
C LYS A 132 -12.86 0.05 -6.53
N ASN A 133 -12.58 -1.22 -6.86
CA ASN A 133 -11.78 -2.11 -6.01
C ASN A 133 -10.32 -1.65 -5.93
N LEU A 134 -9.76 -1.14 -7.03
CA LEU A 134 -8.42 -0.55 -7.05
C LEU A 134 -8.27 0.55 -5.99
N LYS A 135 -9.20 1.50 -5.97
CA LYS A 135 -9.17 2.59 -4.98
C LYS A 135 -9.27 2.08 -3.55
N GLY A 136 -10.07 1.05 -3.30
CA GLY A 136 -10.17 0.41 -1.99
C GLY A 136 -8.85 -0.23 -1.56
N GLN A 137 -8.28 -1.09 -2.40
CA GLN A 137 -7.00 -1.74 -2.10
C GLN A 137 -5.84 -0.73 -1.97
N GLU A 138 -5.79 0.29 -2.83
CA GLU A 138 -4.78 1.36 -2.75
C GLU A 138 -4.82 2.07 -1.39
N ALA A 139 -6.01 2.40 -0.90
CA ALA A 139 -6.17 3.04 0.41
C ALA A 139 -5.69 2.13 1.55
N GLU A 140 -5.97 0.82 1.48
CA GLU A 140 -5.51 -0.13 2.49
C GLU A 140 -3.99 -0.35 2.45
N PHE A 141 -3.37 -0.44 1.26
CA PHE A 141 -1.91 -0.50 1.14
C PHE A 141 -1.24 0.78 1.66
N LYS A 142 -1.75 1.94 1.31
CA LYS A 142 -1.26 3.23 1.86
C LYS A 142 -1.38 3.25 3.39
N ARG A 143 -2.48 2.71 3.95
CA ARG A 143 -2.65 2.64 5.41
C ARG A 143 -1.60 1.74 6.07
N LEU A 144 -1.10 0.71 5.39
CA LEU A 144 0.03 -0.12 5.85
C LEU A 144 1.39 0.60 5.73
N GLY A 145 1.44 1.75 5.07
CA GLY A 145 2.67 2.51 4.86
C GLY A 145 3.52 2.02 3.68
N VAL A 146 2.91 1.20 2.81
CA VAL A 146 3.54 0.67 1.58
C VAL A 146 3.46 1.69 0.45
#